data_d3d4d0b1ad41b877ba6cb8ce3f2c6e27
#
_entry.id   d3d4d0b1ad41b877ba6cb8ce3f2c6e27
#
_cell.length_a   1.000
_cell.length_b   1.000
_cell.length_c   1.000
_cell.angle_alpha   90.00
_cell.angle_beta   90.00
_cell.angle_gamma   90.00
#
_symmetry.space_group_name_H-M   'P 1'
#
loop_
_entity.id
_entity.type
_entity.pdbx_description
1 polymer ?
#
loop_
_entity_poly.entity_id
_entity_poly.type
_entity_poly.pdbx_seq_one_letter_code
_entity_poly.pdbx_strand_id
1 'polypeptide(L)'
;KAYLYYTSVAGVKVAESTPDATVSTTLSDTHISDGVMVTFENIQESAVNVYVAAWVDVDADGAISAGDLAAFYANAGFEEVERQEAEATNVAGQESLQFSLTKVYGSAPVTVKDINGNEYPIVTIGSQEWFKTNLRVTKYKNGDAIPTDIADADWIKLTSGACAAYPDTDIAINGLLYNWYAASDARGLCPEGWHVPTEKDYQTLEIAIGMAEETAAGKPGWRQTDKEGTKLKANVEGFNGSDLFGFTAMPAGQRAEGKGNFNNIGTYAYFWTCDEFTDNPEKAYRRVLQAKYETIANSVISKLAGYSVRCVKDSE
;
A
#
# COMPACT_ATOMS: atom_id res chain seq x y z
N LYS A 1 -18.26 7.65 -16.91
CA LYS A 1 -18.43 9.12 -16.93
C LYS A 1 -17.25 9.78 -16.23
N ALA A 2 -16.85 10.98 -16.64
CA ALA A 2 -15.88 11.82 -15.98
C ALA A 2 -16.51 13.20 -15.74
N TYR A 3 -16.24 13.77 -14.57
CA TYR A 3 -16.76 15.07 -14.15
C TYR A 3 -15.63 16.01 -13.82
N LEU A 4 -15.83 17.28 -14.14
CA LEU A 4 -14.92 18.36 -13.82
C LEU A 4 -15.63 19.37 -12.94
N TYR A 5 -14.99 19.77 -11.86
CA TYR A 5 -15.53 20.76 -10.93
C TYR A 5 -14.53 21.92 -10.80
N TYR A 6 -15.03 23.15 -10.99
CA TYR A 6 -14.27 24.35 -10.67
C TYR A 6 -14.76 24.88 -9.33
N THR A 7 -13.88 25.08 -8.38
CA THR A 7 -14.25 25.72 -7.10
C THR A 7 -13.10 26.46 -6.49
N SER A 8 -13.42 27.53 -5.77
CA SER A 8 -12.49 28.26 -4.93
C SER A 8 -12.54 27.80 -3.46
N VAL A 9 -13.40 26.81 -3.16
CA VAL A 9 -13.62 26.30 -1.80
C VAL A 9 -13.05 24.89 -1.72
N ALA A 10 -12.36 24.56 -0.64
CA ALA A 10 -11.85 23.21 -0.41
C ALA A 10 -12.99 22.21 -0.21
N GLY A 11 -12.88 21.06 -0.87
CA GLY A 11 -13.82 19.94 -0.76
C GLY A 11 -14.98 20.00 -1.76
N VAL A 12 -15.04 19.01 -2.64
CA VAL A 12 -16.18 18.76 -3.54
C VAL A 12 -16.80 17.43 -3.16
N LYS A 13 -18.10 17.45 -2.82
CA LYS A 13 -18.86 16.22 -2.63
C LYS A 13 -19.48 15.82 -3.96
N VAL A 14 -18.87 14.84 -4.63
CA VAL A 14 -19.20 14.46 -6.00
C VAL A 14 -20.68 14.05 -6.15
N ALA A 15 -21.23 13.31 -5.21
CA ALA A 15 -22.63 12.89 -5.24
C ALA A 15 -23.64 14.02 -4.99
N GLU A 16 -23.22 15.13 -4.38
CA GLU A 16 -24.09 16.25 -3.99
C GLU A 16 -23.83 17.51 -4.83
N SER A 17 -22.72 17.59 -5.56
CA SER A 17 -22.29 18.77 -6.31
C SER A 17 -22.65 18.64 -7.78
N THR A 18 -23.07 19.74 -8.40
CA THR A 18 -23.26 19.79 -9.86
C THR A 18 -21.91 20.02 -10.54
N PRO A 19 -21.47 19.14 -11.45
CA PRO A 19 -20.22 19.34 -12.17
C PRO A 19 -20.30 20.49 -13.17
N ASP A 20 -19.19 21.21 -13.36
CA ASP A 20 -19.08 22.28 -14.36
C ASP A 20 -18.95 21.72 -15.78
N ALA A 21 -18.39 20.52 -15.92
CA ALA A 21 -18.36 19.79 -17.18
C ALA A 21 -18.48 18.29 -16.95
N THR A 22 -19.07 17.59 -17.89
CA THR A 22 -19.24 16.13 -17.87
C THR A 22 -18.86 15.55 -19.23
N VAL A 23 -18.05 14.50 -19.22
CA VAL A 23 -17.75 13.70 -20.40
C VAL A 23 -18.22 12.26 -20.13
N SER A 24 -18.90 11.64 -21.08
CA SER A 24 -19.32 10.24 -20.96
C SER A 24 -18.95 9.46 -22.21
N THR A 25 -18.55 8.21 -22.04
CA THR A 25 -18.28 7.27 -23.11
C THR A 25 -18.78 5.88 -22.71
N THR A 26 -19.08 5.04 -23.70
CA THR A 26 -19.38 3.62 -23.47
C THR A 26 -18.04 2.85 -23.46
N LEU A 27 -17.82 2.06 -22.45
CA LEU A 27 -16.63 1.22 -22.35
C LEU A 27 -16.74 0.02 -23.30
N SER A 28 -15.60 -0.38 -23.85
CA SER A 28 -15.42 -1.62 -24.62
C SER A 28 -14.29 -2.44 -23.98
N ASP A 29 -14.12 -3.69 -24.42
CA ASP A 29 -13.06 -4.57 -23.91
C ASP A 29 -11.66 -3.97 -24.10
N THR A 30 -11.44 -3.21 -25.17
CA THR A 30 -10.17 -2.49 -25.40
C THR A 30 -9.96 -1.35 -24.41
N HIS A 31 -11.01 -0.68 -23.97
CA HIS A 31 -10.92 0.36 -22.94
C HIS A 31 -10.58 -0.22 -21.57
N ILE A 32 -10.97 -1.48 -21.31
CA ILE A 32 -10.62 -2.17 -20.06
C ILE A 32 -9.12 -2.50 -20.02
N SER A 33 -8.53 -2.92 -21.16
CA SER A 33 -7.11 -3.27 -21.24
C SER A 33 -6.19 -2.05 -21.44
N ASP A 34 -6.58 -1.12 -22.30
CA ASP A 34 -5.71 -0.05 -22.80
C ASP A 34 -5.99 1.30 -22.12
N GLY A 35 -7.06 1.35 -21.32
CA GLY A 35 -7.59 2.58 -20.72
C GLY A 35 -8.44 3.37 -21.72
N VAL A 36 -9.10 4.39 -21.21
CA VAL A 36 -9.88 5.35 -22.00
C VAL A 36 -9.43 6.77 -21.71
N MET A 37 -9.11 7.51 -22.75
CA MET A 37 -8.82 8.93 -22.63
C MET A 37 -10.12 9.73 -22.80
N VAL A 38 -10.40 10.58 -21.83
CA VAL A 38 -11.48 11.58 -21.92
C VAL A 38 -10.87 12.97 -21.89
N THR A 39 -11.37 13.86 -22.74
CA THR A 39 -10.87 15.23 -22.86
C THR A 39 -11.98 16.18 -22.45
N PHE A 40 -11.69 17.09 -21.52
CA PHE A 40 -12.52 18.24 -21.24
C PHE A 40 -12.03 19.41 -22.10
N GLU A 41 -12.94 19.95 -22.90
CA GLU A 41 -12.65 21.12 -23.72
C GLU A 41 -13.04 22.41 -23.02
N ASN A 42 -12.38 23.51 -23.37
CA ASN A 42 -12.67 24.85 -22.86
C ASN A 42 -12.56 25.00 -21.32
N ILE A 43 -11.58 24.34 -20.74
CA ILE A 43 -11.25 24.52 -19.30
C ILE A 43 -10.91 25.99 -19.06
N GLN A 44 -11.49 26.60 -18.00
CA GLN A 44 -11.22 27.99 -17.66
C GLN A 44 -9.75 28.18 -17.23
N GLU A 45 -9.00 28.98 -17.98
CA GLU A 45 -7.60 29.27 -17.66
C GLU A 45 -7.40 29.98 -16.31
N SER A 46 -8.44 30.64 -15.80
CA SER A 46 -8.44 31.30 -14.50
C SER A 46 -8.76 30.40 -13.33
N ALA A 47 -9.08 29.12 -13.57
CA ALA A 47 -9.38 28.18 -12.51
C ALA A 47 -8.13 27.92 -11.67
N VAL A 48 -8.18 28.22 -10.39
CA VAL A 48 -7.07 28.03 -9.46
C VAL A 48 -7.00 26.56 -9.05
N ASN A 49 -8.15 25.92 -8.88
CA ASN A 49 -8.28 24.53 -8.46
C ASN A 49 -9.31 23.82 -9.31
N VAL A 50 -8.99 22.61 -9.70
CA VAL A 50 -9.85 21.74 -10.50
C VAL A 50 -9.93 20.36 -9.84
N TYR A 51 -11.13 19.87 -9.66
CA TYR A 51 -11.40 18.53 -9.17
C TYR A 51 -11.87 17.66 -10.33
N VAL A 52 -11.29 16.49 -10.46
CA VAL A 52 -11.68 15.52 -11.47
C VAL A 52 -12.18 14.26 -10.78
N ALA A 53 -13.39 13.84 -11.12
CA ALA A 53 -13.96 12.58 -10.69
C ALA A 53 -14.34 11.75 -11.91
N ALA A 54 -14.10 10.44 -11.86
CA ALA A 54 -14.54 9.51 -12.87
C ALA A 54 -15.20 8.31 -12.22
N TRP A 55 -16.24 7.76 -12.86
CA TRP A 55 -16.84 6.51 -12.42
C TRP A 55 -17.38 5.68 -13.58
N VAL A 56 -17.50 4.38 -13.34
CA VAL A 56 -18.21 3.46 -14.20
C VAL A 56 -19.55 3.16 -13.52
N ASP A 57 -20.62 3.54 -14.20
CA ASP A 57 -22.01 3.27 -13.84
C ASP A 57 -22.28 1.80 -14.19
N VAL A 58 -22.23 0.93 -13.21
CA VAL A 58 -22.30 -0.53 -13.39
C VAL A 58 -23.75 -0.98 -13.57
N ASP A 59 -24.69 -0.35 -12.89
CA ASP A 59 -26.11 -0.69 -12.94
C ASP A 59 -26.91 0.16 -13.94
N ALA A 60 -26.25 1.13 -14.60
CA ALA A 60 -26.81 2.01 -15.63
C ALA A 60 -27.97 2.91 -15.14
N ASP A 61 -27.99 3.26 -13.84
CA ASP A 61 -29.01 4.14 -13.26
C ASP A 61 -28.72 5.63 -13.51
N GLY A 62 -27.52 5.96 -13.98
CA GLY A 62 -27.07 7.31 -14.32
C GLY A 62 -26.56 8.13 -13.14
N ALA A 63 -26.53 7.59 -11.94
CA ALA A 63 -26.07 8.18 -10.70
C ALA A 63 -24.84 7.44 -10.17
N ILE A 64 -24.11 8.02 -9.20
CA ILE A 64 -23.10 7.29 -8.44
C ILE A 64 -23.83 6.55 -7.33
N SER A 65 -23.83 5.24 -7.40
CA SER A 65 -24.55 4.38 -6.47
C SER A 65 -23.69 3.25 -5.92
N ALA A 66 -24.18 2.54 -4.90
CA ALA A 66 -23.47 1.41 -4.32
C ALA A 66 -23.28 0.30 -5.38
N GLY A 67 -22.06 -0.08 -5.66
CA GLY A 67 -21.68 -1.05 -6.68
C GLY A 67 -20.92 -0.45 -7.87
N ASP A 68 -20.97 0.86 -8.04
CA ASP A 68 -20.22 1.54 -9.10
C ASP A 68 -18.72 1.58 -8.81
N LEU A 69 -17.92 1.60 -9.88
CA LEU A 69 -16.49 1.84 -9.77
C LEU A 69 -16.23 3.34 -9.85
N ALA A 70 -15.56 3.89 -8.87
CA ALA A 70 -15.24 5.31 -8.84
C ALA A 70 -13.77 5.59 -8.58
N ALA A 71 -13.28 6.70 -9.10
CA ALA A 71 -11.99 7.26 -8.79
C ALA A 71 -12.07 8.79 -8.77
N PHE A 72 -11.33 9.37 -7.84
CA PHE A 72 -11.21 10.81 -7.71
C PHE A 72 -9.74 11.17 -7.85
N TYR A 73 -9.43 12.16 -8.68
CA TYR A 73 -8.09 12.69 -8.73
C TYR A 73 -7.94 13.71 -7.60
N ALA A 74 -7.06 13.38 -6.67
CA ALA A 74 -6.66 14.26 -5.59
C ALA A 74 -5.13 14.27 -5.51
N ASN A 75 -4.52 15.40 -5.15
CA ASN A 75 -3.07 15.51 -4.97
C ASN A 75 -2.53 14.61 -3.84
N ALA A 76 -3.38 14.04 -3.02
CA ALA A 76 -3.07 13.26 -1.81
C ALA A 76 -3.37 11.75 -1.92
N GLY A 77 -3.52 11.21 -3.14
CA GLY A 77 -3.88 9.81 -3.31
C GLY A 77 -5.39 9.54 -3.10
N PHE A 78 -5.83 8.35 -3.52
CA PHE A 78 -7.23 7.94 -3.38
C PHE A 78 -7.53 7.63 -1.91
N GLU A 79 -8.11 8.57 -1.19
CA GLU A 79 -8.74 8.24 0.08
C GLU A 79 -10.08 7.55 -0.18
N GLU A 80 -10.51 6.72 0.79
CA GLU A 80 -11.71 5.87 0.72
C GLU A 80 -12.92 6.61 0.14
N VAL A 81 -13.68 5.91 -0.69
CA VAL A 81 -14.88 6.41 -1.35
C VAL A 81 -15.98 6.86 -0.36
N GLU A 82 -15.82 6.60 0.92
CA GLU A 82 -16.66 7.17 1.99
C GLU A 82 -16.46 8.68 2.18
N ARG A 83 -15.28 9.23 1.80
CA ARG A 83 -15.10 10.67 1.68
C ARG A 83 -15.44 11.10 0.27
N GLN A 84 -16.66 11.57 0.08
CA GLN A 84 -17.15 12.21 -1.14
C GLN A 84 -16.47 13.55 -1.45
N GLU A 85 -15.31 13.80 -0.88
CA GLU A 85 -14.52 15.01 -1.03
C GLU A 85 -13.26 14.71 -1.84
N ALA A 86 -13.15 15.33 -2.99
CA ALA A 86 -11.90 15.35 -3.76
C ALA A 86 -11.07 16.57 -3.35
N GLU A 87 -9.75 16.41 -3.22
CA GLU A 87 -8.87 17.56 -3.06
C GLU A 87 -8.65 18.25 -4.40
N ALA A 88 -8.53 19.59 -4.33
CA ALA A 88 -8.27 20.40 -5.51
C ALA A 88 -6.91 20.06 -6.11
N THR A 89 -6.85 19.91 -7.42
CA THR A 89 -5.60 19.78 -8.14
C THR A 89 -5.37 20.99 -9.05
N ASN A 90 -4.13 21.46 -9.13
CA ASN A 90 -3.74 22.46 -10.11
C ASN A 90 -3.36 21.74 -11.40
N VAL A 91 -4.21 21.83 -12.41
CA VAL A 91 -3.97 21.23 -13.74
C VAL A 91 -3.22 22.15 -14.69
N ALA A 92 -2.85 23.36 -14.25
CA ALA A 92 -2.07 24.28 -15.07
C ALA A 92 -0.71 23.66 -15.41
N GLY A 93 -0.44 23.47 -16.69
CA GLY A 93 0.80 22.86 -17.19
C GLY A 93 0.83 21.34 -17.19
N GLN A 94 -0.28 20.66 -16.88
CA GLN A 94 -0.38 19.20 -17.04
C GLN A 94 -1.03 18.85 -18.38
N GLU A 95 -0.34 18.02 -19.18
CA GLU A 95 -0.85 17.57 -20.49
C GLU A 95 -1.85 16.42 -20.36
N SER A 96 -1.78 15.63 -19.29
CA SER A 96 -2.71 14.52 -19.01
C SER A 96 -2.76 14.16 -17.54
N LEU A 97 -3.92 13.66 -17.09
CA LEU A 97 -4.14 13.06 -15.78
C LEU A 97 -4.48 11.58 -15.97
N GLN A 98 -3.76 10.71 -15.29
CA GLN A 98 -4.02 9.26 -15.34
C GLN A 98 -4.42 8.76 -13.97
N PHE A 99 -5.49 8.00 -13.88
CA PHE A 99 -5.94 7.32 -12.67
C PHE A 99 -6.66 6.02 -13.03
N SER A 100 -6.64 5.08 -12.11
CA SER A 100 -7.28 3.79 -12.27
C SER A 100 -8.58 3.73 -11.46
N LEU A 101 -9.66 3.25 -12.06
CA LEU A 101 -10.92 2.96 -11.39
C LEU A 101 -10.79 1.60 -10.68
N THR A 102 -10.47 1.60 -9.40
CA THR A 102 -10.18 0.37 -8.66
C THR A 102 -11.11 0.13 -7.47
N LYS A 103 -12.01 1.09 -7.16
CA LYS A 103 -12.90 0.98 -6.00
C LYS A 103 -14.37 0.92 -6.42
N VAL A 104 -15.13 0.12 -5.69
CA VAL A 104 -16.58 0.03 -5.78
C VAL A 104 -17.19 1.03 -4.81
N TYR A 105 -18.00 1.96 -5.31
CA TYR A 105 -18.65 2.99 -4.50
C TYR A 105 -19.61 2.36 -3.48
N GLY A 106 -19.60 2.85 -2.23
CA GLY A 106 -20.51 2.40 -1.18
C GLY A 106 -20.32 0.95 -0.70
N SER A 107 -19.30 0.23 -1.17
CA SER A 107 -18.96 -1.08 -0.62
C SER A 107 -18.04 -0.93 0.59
N ALA A 108 -18.36 -1.65 1.66
CA ALA A 108 -17.42 -1.79 2.76
C ALA A 108 -16.08 -2.38 2.25
N PRO A 109 -14.94 -1.94 2.75
CA PRO A 109 -13.67 -2.52 2.36
C PRO A 109 -13.67 -4.02 2.63
N VAL A 110 -13.22 -4.81 1.65
CA VAL A 110 -13.04 -6.26 1.87
C VAL A 110 -11.93 -6.44 2.87
N THR A 111 -12.24 -7.12 3.98
CA THR A 111 -11.28 -7.37 5.05
C THR A 111 -11.02 -8.86 5.23
N VAL A 112 -9.82 -9.19 5.70
CA VAL A 112 -9.42 -10.53 6.15
C VAL A 112 -9.15 -10.49 7.63
N LYS A 113 -9.62 -11.52 8.37
CA LYS A 113 -9.38 -11.64 9.81
C LYS A 113 -8.26 -12.62 10.11
N ASP A 114 -7.40 -12.26 11.04
CA ASP A 114 -6.43 -13.19 11.61
C ASP A 114 -7.02 -14.00 12.79
N ILE A 115 -6.24 -14.90 13.36
CA ILE A 115 -6.64 -15.75 14.49
C ILE A 115 -6.92 -14.96 15.77
N ASN A 116 -6.40 -13.75 15.92
CA ASN A 116 -6.70 -12.85 17.02
C ASN A 116 -7.99 -12.05 16.80
N GLY A 117 -8.61 -12.14 15.60
CA GLY A 117 -9.77 -11.36 15.19
C GLY A 117 -9.43 -9.96 14.68
N ASN A 118 -8.16 -9.65 14.45
CA ASN A 118 -7.78 -8.39 13.81
C ASN A 118 -8.23 -8.39 12.35
N GLU A 119 -8.79 -7.28 11.90
CA GLU A 119 -9.21 -7.08 10.52
C GLU A 119 -8.15 -6.31 9.72
N TYR A 120 -7.91 -6.78 8.50
CA TYR A 120 -6.96 -6.19 7.56
C TYR A 120 -7.68 -5.88 6.26
N PRO A 121 -7.85 -4.60 5.91
CA PRO A 121 -8.30 -4.23 4.57
C PRO A 121 -7.30 -4.75 3.53
N ILE A 122 -7.82 -5.15 2.38
CA ILE A 122 -7.01 -5.63 1.26
C ILE A 122 -6.97 -4.61 0.13
N VAL A 123 -5.93 -4.69 -0.67
CA VAL A 123 -5.75 -3.92 -1.91
C VAL A 123 -5.27 -4.84 -3.02
N THR A 124 -5.82 -4.68 -4.21
CA THR A 124 -5.35 -5.37 -5.42
C THR A 124 -4.33 -4.49 -6.13
N ILE A 125 -3.13 -5.02 -6.39
CA ILE A 125 -2.07 -4.33 -7.13
C ILE A 125 -1.56 -5.28 -8.21
N GLY A 126 -1.82 -4.95 -9.46
CA GLY A 126 -1.60 -5.88 -10.56
C GLY A 126 -2.47 -7.13 -10.41
N SER A 127 -1.84 -8.30 -10.41
CA SER A 127 -2.51 -9.61 -10.22
C SER A 127 -2.53 -10.09 -8.77
N GLN A 128 -2.02 -9.30 -7.81
CA GLN A 128 -1.88 -9.72 -6.42
C GLN A 128 -2.82 -8.97 -5.49
N GLU A 129 -3.35 -9.67 -4.47
CA GLU A 129 -4.04 -9.05 -3.34
C GLU A 129 -3.11 -8.98 -2.12
N TRP A 130 -3.02 -7.81 -1.51
CA TRP A 130 -2.15 -7.51 -0.38
C TRP A 130 -2.93 -6.97 0.80
N PHE A 131 -2.45 -7.22 2.01
CA PHE A 131 -2.93 -6.46 3.17
C PHE A 131 -2.56 -4.99 3.02
N LYS A 132 -3.50 -4.09 3.26
CA LYS A 132 -3.30 -2.64 3.23
C LYS A 132 -2.60 -2.11 4.49
N THR A 133 -2.62 -2.89 5.60
CA THR A 133 -2.00 -2.52 6.88
C THR A 133 -0.99 -3.58 7.34
N ASN A 134 -0.05 -3.19 8.20
CA ASN A 134 0.94 -4.09 8.75
C ASN A 134 0.30 -5.13 9.67
N LEU A 135 0.81 -6.35 9.63
CA LEU A 135 0.34 -7.46 10.46
C LEU A 135 0.55 -7.14 11.96
N ARG A 136 -0.44 -7.55 12.79
CA ARG A 136 -0.40 -7.34 14.25
C ARG A 136 -0.85 -8.58 15.06
N VAL A 137 -0.71 -9.75 14.44
CA VAL A 137 -1.06 -11.04 15.06
C VAL A 137 -0.03 -11.42 16.12
N THR A 138 -0.49 -11.97 17.23
CA THR A 138 0.36 -12.48 18.34
C THR A 138 0.31 -13.99 18.48
N LYS A 139 -0.28 -14.68 17.49
CA LYS A 139 -0.37 -16.14 17.42
C LYS A 139 -0.08 -16.62 16.01
N TYR A 140 0.53 -17.79 15.90
CA TYR A 140 0.61 -18.53 14.64
C TYR A 140 -0.76 -19.12 14.25
N LYS A 141 -0.94 -19.53 13.00
CA LYS A 141 -2.21 -20.11 12.51
C LYS A 141 -2.71 -21.30 13.33
N ASN A 142 -1.82 -22.08 13.92
CA ASN A 142 -2.18 -23.22 14.79
C ASN A 142 -2.62 -22.81 16.22
N GLY A 143 -2.59 -21.51 16.56
CA GLY A 143 -2.97 -20.98 17.86
C GLY A 143 -1.83 -20.81 18.86
N ASP A 144 -0.62 -21.29 18.56
CA ASP A 144 0.54 -21.08 19.43
C ASP A 144 0.87 -19.60 19.57
N ALA A 145 1.17 -19.17 20.78
CA ALA A 145 1.56 -17.79 21.04
C ALA A 145 2.94 -17.46 20.46
N ILE A 146 3.07 -16.26 19.90
CA ILE A 146 4.34 -15.67 19.51
C ILE A 146 4.87 -14.90 20.73
N PRO A 147 6.07 -15.20 21.24
CA PRO A 147 6.65 -14.47 22.37
C PRO A 147 6.72 -12.96 22.15
N THR A 148 6.33 -12.19 23.16
CA THR A 148 6.36 -10.72 23.21
C THR A 148 7.13 -10.24 24.44
N ASP A 149 7.23 -8.93 24.61
CA ASP A 149 7.79 -8.27 25.81
C ASP A 149 9.22 -8.71 26.17
N ILE A 150 10.01 -9.05 25.17
CA ILE A 150 11.38 -9.53 25.31
C ILE A 150 12.32 -8.33 25.50
N ALA A 151 13.17 -8.37 26.53
CA ALA A 151 14.16 -7.34 26.79
C ALA A 151 15.17 -7.22 25.61
N ASP A 152 15.73 -6.03 25.39
CA ASP A 152 16.64 -5.78 24.29
C ASP A 152 17.84 -6.73 24.26
N ALA A 153 18.44 -6.99 25.43
CA ALA A 153 19.59 -7.89 25.56
C ALA A 153 19.27 -9.37 25.29
N ASP A 154 18.01 -9.77 25.37
CA ASP A 154 17.54 -11.12 25.08
C ASP A 154 17.03 -11.25 23.65
N TRP A 155 16.47 -10.17 23.08
CA TRP A 155 16.07 -10.14 21.67
C TRP A 155 17.20 -10.50 20.71
N ILE A 156 18.38 -9.97 20.96
CA ILE A 156 19.58 -10.20 20.11
C ILE A 156 20.16 -11.61 20.21
N LYS A 157 19.59 -12.47 21.06
CA LYS A 157 20.01 -13.87 21.28
C LYS A 157 18.96 -14.86 20.80
N LEU A 158 17.84 -14.38 20.27
CA LEU A 158 16.74 -15.25 19.86
C LEU A 158 17.14 -16.19 18.74
N THR A 159 16.68 -17.43 18.84
CA THR A 159 16.78 -18.47 17.80
C THR A 159 15.42 -18.98 17.37
N SER A 160 14.35 -18.34 17.85
CA SER A 160 12.96 -18.67 17.58
C SER A 160 12.14 -17.42 17.32
N GLY A 161 10.91 -17.60 16.81
CA GLY A 161 10.02 -16.50 16.47
C GLY A 161 9.62 -15.67 17.68
N ALA A 162 9.58 -14.36 17.48
CA ALA A 162 9.13 -13.36 18.43
C ALA A 162 8.57 -12.12 17.73
N CYS A 163 7.74 -11.34 18.42
CA CYS A 163 7.27 -10.06 17.94
C CYS A 163 7.34 -8.98 19.03
N ALA A 164 7.25 -7.72 18.62
CA ALA A 164 7.25 -6.58 19.53
C ALA A 164 6.42 -5.42 18.97
N ALA A 165 5.73 -4.69 19.82
CA ALA A 165 5.19 -3.38 19.51
C ALA A 165 6.31 -2.33 19.56
N TYR A 166 6.30 -1.37 18.64
CA TYR A 166 7.15 -0.19 18.79
C TYR A 166 6.60 0.64 19.96
N PRO A 167 7.43 1.04 20.95
CA PRO A 167 6.94 1.77 22.13
C PRO A 167 6.18 3.04 21.79
N ASP A 168 5.16 3.35 22.57
CA ASP A 168 4.37 4.57 22.47
C ASP A 168 3.70 4.79 21.09
N THR A 169 3.40 3.70 20.37
CA THR A 169 2.71 3.76 19.07
C THR A 169 1.42 2.93 19.07
N ASP A 170 0.49 3.31 18.19
CA ASP A 170 -0.71 2.53 17.95
C ASP A 170 -0.40 1.33 17.04
N ILE A 171 -0.58 0.12 17.56
CA ILE A 171 -0.40 -1.13 16.82
C ILE A 171 -1.45 -1.32 15.70
N ALA A 172 -2.59 -0.65 15.77
CA ALA A 172 -3.58 -0.68 14.71
C ALA A 172 -3.07 0.05 13.46
N ILE A 173 -2.21 1.05 13.63
CA ILE A 173 -1.59 1.84 12.57
C ILE A 173 -0.26 1.23 12.13
N ASN A 174 0.65 0.98 13.08
CA ASN A 174 2.03 0.58 12.77
C ASN A 174 2.22 -0.93 12.64
N GLY A 175 1.29 -1.74 13.17
CA GLY A 175 1.45 -3.18 13.28
C GLY A 175 2.48 -3.59 14.34
N LEU A 176 2.87 -4.86 14.31
CA LEU A 176 3.95 -5.41 15.12
C LEU A 176 5.21 -5.60 14.27
N LEU A 177 6.36 -5.60 14.95
CA LEU A 177 7.66 -5.92 14.38
C LEU A 177 7.99 -7.36 14.75
N TYR A 178 8.22 -8.20 13.75
CA TYR A 178 8.54 -9.62 13.89
C TYR A 178 10.01 -9.86 13.58
N ASN A 179 10.68 -10.75 14.31
CA ASN A 179 11.96 -11.27 13.81
C ASN A 179 11.69 -12.25 12.65
N TRP A 180 12.74 -12.56 11.87
CA TRP A 180 12.55 -13.41 10.70
C TRP A 180 12.12 -14.85 11.06
N TYR A 181 12.53 -15.36 12.21
CA TYR A 181 12.10 -16.67 12.70
C TYR A 181 10.59 -16.76 12.87
N ALA A 182 9.91 -15.66 13.23
CA ALA A 182 8.45 -15.63 13.25
C ALA A 182 7.87 -15.51 11.85
N ALA A 183 8.48 -14.68 10.98
CA ALA A 183 7.98 -14.43 9.63
C ALA A 183 8.06 -15.68 8.72
N SER A 184 9.04 -16.56 8.95
CA SER A 184 9.26 -17.80 8.18
C SER A 184 8.83 -19.07 8.88
N ASP A 185 8.19 -18.98 10.05
CA ASP A 185 7.80 -20.15 10.84
C ASP A 185 6.78 -21.02 10.10
N ALA A 186 7.04 -22.32 10.06
CA ALA A 186 6.19 -23.29 9.34
C ALA A 186 4.75 -23.36 9.89
N ARG A 187 4.51 -22.91 11.14
CA ARG A 187 3.17 -22.79 11.73
C ARG A 187 2.34 -21.71 11.04
N GLY A 188 2.97 -20.84 10.27
CA GLY A 188 2.35 -19.77 9.51
C GLY A 188 1.96 -18.55 10.33
N LEU A 189 2.35 -17.37 9.84
CA LEU A 189 2.07 -16.08 10.47
C LEU A 189 0.81 -15.42 9.89
N CYS A 190 0.63 -15.50 8.57
CA CYS A 190 -0.54 -14.94 7.87
C CYS A 190 -1.77 -15.86 7.99
N PRO A 191 -3.00 -15.33 7.86
CA PRO A 191 -4.23 -16.12 7.86
C PRO A 191 -4.28 -17.18 6.75
N GLU A 192 -5.29 -18.07 6.81
CA GLU A 192 -5.52 -19.08 5.76
C GLU A 192 -5.77 -18.43 4.40
N GLY A 193 -5.15 -18.98 3.34
CA GLY A 193 -5.18 -18.43 1.98
C GLY A 193 -4.23 -17.23 1.78
N TRP A 194 -3.36 -16.95 2.78
CA TRP A 194 -2.39 -15.85 2.76
C TRP A 194 -1.03 -16.30 3.29
N HIS A 195 0.03 -15.71 2.76
CA HIS A 195 1.40 -16.01 3.20
C HIS A 195 2.24 -14.75 3.39
N VAL A 196 3.34 -14.89 4.12
CA VAL A 196 4.40 -13.88 4.19
C VAL A 196 5.10 -13.82 2.84
N PRO A 197 5.21 -12.64 2.21
CA PRO A 197 5.68 -12.53 0.83
C PRO A 197 7.07 -13.12 0.61
N THR A 198 7.24 -13.75 -0.53
CA THR A 198 8.54 -14.14 -1.09
C THR A 198 9.25 -12.97 -1.77
N GLU A 199 10.51 -13.16 -2.14
CA GLU A 199 11.22 -12.26 -3.07
C GLU A 199 10.47 -12.10 -4.39
N LYS A 200 9.87 -13.18 -4.89
CA LYS A 200 9.12 -13.19 -6.15
C LYS A 200 7.82 -12.37 -6.04
N ASP A 201 7.12 -12.43 -4.91
CA ASP A 201 5.91 -11.64 -4.69
C ASP A 201 6.21 -10.14 -4.71
N TYR A 202 7.28 -9.71 -4.03
CA TYR A 202 7.70 -8.31 -4.09
C TYR A 202 8.18 -7.89 -5.47
N GLN A 203 8.88 -8.75 -6.24
CA GLN A 203 9.25 -8.44 -7.62
C GLN A 203 8.00 -8.24 -8.49
N THR A 204 6.99 -9.10 -8.33
CA THR A 204 5.70 -8.98 -9.04
C THR A 204 4.98 -7.68 -8.68
N LEU A 205 4.94 -7.32 -7.40
CA LEU A 205 4.42 -6.03 -6.93
C LEU A 205 5.19 -4.86 -7.57
N GLU A 206 6.53 -4.90 -7.50
CA GLU A 206 7.41 -3.84 -8.01
C GLU A 206 7.22 -3.63 -9.52
N ILE A 207 7.07 -4.70 -10.30
CA ILE A 207 6.77 -4.64 -11.73
C ILE A 207 5.37 -4.05 -11.98
N ALA A 208 4.37 -4.48 -11.21
CA ALA A 208 2.99 -4.00 -11.37
C ALA A 208 2.85 -2.49 -11.12
N ILE A 209 3.74 -1.88 -10.33
CA ILE A 209 3.75 -0.44 -10.05
C ILE A 209 4.73 0.35 -10.94
N GLY A 210 5.33 -0.30 -11.96
CA GLY A 210 6.12 0.35 -13.00
C GLY A 210 7.63 0.11 -12.97
N MET A 211 8.15 -0.77 -12.08
CA MET A 211 9.57 -1.14 -12.11
C MET A 211 9.85 -2.04 -13.33
N ALA A 212 10.92 -1.77 -14.05
CA ALA A 212 11.36 -2.64 -15.13
C ALA A 212 11.72 -4.04 -14.58
N GLU A 213 11.36 -5.10 -15.30
CA GLU A 213 11.52 -6.48 -14.85
C GLU A 213 12.98 -6.82 -14.50
N GLU A 214 13.94 -6.38 -15.31
CA GLU A 214 15.37 -6.56 -15.06
C GLU A 214 15.85 -5.81 -13.81
N THR A 215 15.21 -4.69 -13.47
CA THR A 215 15.50 -3.93 -12.24
C THR A 215 14.91 -4.63 -11.01
N ALA A 216 13.68 -5.13 -11.11
CA ALA A 216 13.02 -5.88 -10.04
C ALA A 216 13.75 -7.19 -9.72
N ALA A 217 14.23 -7.90 -10.75
CA ALA A 217 15.03 -9.14 -10.62
C ALA A 217 16.51 -8.89 -10.30
N GLY A 218 16.94 -7.63 -10.23
CA GLY A 218 18.32 -7.25 -10.03
C GLY A 218 18.89 -7.61 -8.65
N LYS A 219 20.21 -7.44 -8.50
CA LYS A 219 20.91 -7.69 -7.23
C LYS A 219 20.41 -6.80 -6.10
N PRO A 220 20.59 -7.23 -4.82
CA PRO A 220 20.27 -6.39 -3.67
C PRO A 220 20.88 -4.97 -3.77
N GLY A 221 20.09 -3.96 -3.44
CA GLY A 221 20.45 -2.55 -3.50
C GLY A 221 19.23 -1.64 -3.56
N TRP A 222 19.48 -0.34 -3.63
CA TRP A 222 18.44 0.66 -3.93
C TRP A 222 18.12 0.62 -5.43
N ARG A 223 16.85 0.49 -5.76
CA ARG A 223 16.40 0.25 -7.14
C ARG A 223 15.21 1.14 -7.47
N GLN A 224 15.14 1.61 -8.69
CA GLN A 224 13.97 2.29 -9.23
C GLN A 224 14.00 2.30 -10.76
N THR A 225 12.84 2.45 -11.34
CA THR A 225 12.62 2.85 -12.73
C THR A 225 11.80 4.14 -12.74
N ASP A 226 10.73 4.23 -11.93
CA ASP A 226 9.79 5.34 -11.91
C ASP A 226 9.23 5.61 -10.50
N LYS A 227 10.09 5.92 -9.53
CA LYS A 227 9.73 6.36 -8.18
C LYS A 227 8.84 5.38 -7.38
N GLU A 228 9.01 4.09 -7.58
CA GLU A 228 8.15 3.06 -7.01
C GLU A 228 8.07 3.14 -5.48
N GLY A 229 9.15 3.56 -4.83
CA GLY A 229 9.15 3.79 -3.38
C GLY A 229 8.13 4.85 -2.95
N THR A 230 8.02 5.96 -3.68
CA THR A 230 7.03 7.00 -3.42
C THR A 230 5.60 6.48 -3.61
N LYS A 231 5.37 5.65 -4.62
CA LYS A 231 4.05 5.09 -4.94
C LYS A 231 3.52 4.12 -3.88
N LEU A 232 4.40 3.44 -3.13
CA LEU A 232 4.02 2.50 -2.06
C LEU A 232 3.97 3.14 -0.67
N LYS A 233 4.76 4.19 -0.42
CA LYS A 233 4.80 4.86 0.89
C LYS A 233 3.47 5.49 1.23
N ALA A 234 3.06 5.35 2.49
CA ALA A 234 1.90 6.04 3.05
C ALA A 234 2.03 7.56 2.86
N ASN A 235 0.92 8.21 2.52
CA ASN A 235 0.85 9.67 2.44
C ASN A 235 0.69 10.26 3.85
N VAL A 236 1.77 10.26 4.61
CA VAL A 236 1.83 10.82 5.96
C VAL A 236 2.95 11.85 6.06
N GLU A 237 2.80 12.80 6.96
CA GLU A 237 3.76 13.87 7.15
C GLU A 237 5.19 13.35 7.37
N GLY A 238 6.14 13.91 6.65
CA GLY A 238 7.57 13.57 6.76
C GLY A 238 8.00 12.30 6.05
N PHE A 239 7.09 11.47 5.49
CA PHE A 239 7.46 10.24 4.80
C PHE A 239 7.47 10.35 3.27
N ASN A 240 6.92 11.44 2.70
CA ASN A 240 6.94 11.74 1.26
C ASN A 240 6.39 10.62 0.36
N GLY A 241 5.30 9.98 0.78
CA GLY A 241 4.58 8.97 0.03
C GLY A 241 3.43 9.58 -0.77
N SER A 242 3.05 8.96 -1.88
CA SER A 242 1.81 9.26 -2.60
C SER A 242 0.73 8.21 -2.37
N ASP A 243 1.12 7.02 -1.88
CA ASP A 243 0.24 5.85 -1.72
C ASP A 243 -0.61 5.54 -2.96
N LEU A 244 -0.05 5.77 -4.14
CA LEU A 244 -0.76 5.73 -5.41
C LEU A 244 -1.55 4.43 -5.65
N PHE A 245 -1.06 3.33 -5.13
CA PHE A 245 -1.66 1.99 -5.27
C PHE A 245 -2.38 1.51 -4.01
N GLY A 246 -2.49 2.33 -2.97
CA GLY A 246 -3.16 1.96 -1.71
C GLY A 246 -2.42 0.89 -0.90
N PHE A 247 -1.12 0.69 -1.13
CA PHE A 247 -0.30 -0.22 -0.32
C PHE A 247 -0.08 0.32 1.09
N THR A 248 -0.06 1.62 1.28
CA THR A 248 0.02 2.32 2.56
C THR A 248 1.19 1.85 3.43
N ALA A 249 2.41 1.83 2.88
CA ALA A 249 3.60 1.45 3.61
C ALA A 249 3.90 2.46 4.73
N MET A 250 3.47 2.14 5.97
CA MET A 250 3.69 2.98 7.15
C MET A 250 5.16 2.97 7.58
N PRO A 251 5.76 4.13 7.95
CA PRO A 251 7.13 4.21 8.45
C PRO A 251 7.23 3.70 9.90
N ALA A 252 6.94 2.42 10.12
CA ALA A 252 6.84 1.79 11.44
C ALA A 252 8.19 1.54 12.12
N GLY A 253 9.31 1.92 11.48
CA GLY A 253 10.64 1.72 12.05
C GLY A 253 11.07 0.26 12.13
N GLN A 254 11.95 -0.03 13.07
CA GLN A 254 12.51 -1.37 13.29
C GLN A 254 12.85 -1.62 14.75
N ARG A 255 13.04 -2.91 15.08
CA ARG A 255 13.81 -3.36 16.23
C ARG A 255 15.17 -3.84 15.74
N ALA A 256 16.25 -3.22 16.24
CA ALA A 256 17.60 -3.41 15.67
C ALA A 256 18.22 -4.75 16.10
N GLU A 257 18.85 -5.45 15.14
CA GLU A 257 19.48 -6.75 15.36
C GLU A 257 20.70 -6.72 16.28
N GLY A 258 21.41 -5.57 16.34
CA GLY A 258 22.67 -5.46 17.09
C GLY A 258 22.52 -5.05 18.54
N LYS A 259 21.40 -4.38 18.89
CA LYS A 259 21.17 -3.87 20.25
C LYS A 259 19.78 -4.23 20.79
N GLY A 260 18.89 -4.72 19.97
CA GLY A 260 17.51 -4.99 20.32
C GLY A 260 16.62 -3.76 20.55
N ASN A 261 17.18 -2.56 20.44
CA ASN A 261 16.46 -1.31 20.64
C ASN A 261 15.64 -0.90 19.42
N PHE A 262 14.61 -0.09 19.64
CA PHE A 262 13.75 0.45 18.59
C PHE A 262 14.33 1.75 17.99
N ASN A 263 14.20 1.92 16.67
CA ASN A 263 14.61 3.14 15.98
C ASN A 263 13.92 3.31 14.61
N ASN A 264 14.16 4.46 13.96
CA ASN A 264 13.74 4.77 12.59
C ASN A 264 12.21 4.92 12.37
N ILE A 265 11.40 4.99 13.42
CA ILE A 265 9.97 5.30 13.25
C ILE A 265 9.81 6.66 12.57
N GLY A 266 8.78 6.83 11.75
CA GLY A 266 8.50 8.05 10.98
C GLY A 266 9.40 8.25 9.77
N THR A 267 10.52 7.48 9.65
CA THR A 267 11.51 7.69 8.58
C THR A 267 11.75 6.48 7.70
N TYR A 268 11.48 5.28 8.17
CA TYR A 268 11.66 4.04 7.41
C TYR A 268 10.49 3.09 7.57
N ALA A 269 10.12 2.43 6.47
CA ALA A 269 9.32 1.23 6.47
C ALA A 269 10.20 0.04 6.05
N TYR A 270 10.15 -1.04 6.84
CA TYR A 270 10.88 -2.27 6.58
C TYR A 270 9.92 -3.44 6.55
N PHE A 271 10.06 -4.30 5.54
CA PHE A 271 9.19 -5.46 5.38
C PHE A 271 10.02 -6.72 5.18
N TRP A 272 9.71 -7.77 5.93
CA TRP A 272 10.29 -9.08 5.69
C TRP A 272 9.77 -9.73 4.41
N THR A 273 10.62 -10.53 3.80
CA THR A 273 10.21 -11.68 2.98
C THR A 273 10.38 -12.97 3.80
N CYS A 274 9.73 -14.06 3.37
CA CYS A 274 9.98 -15.37 3.99
C CYS A 274 11.22 -16.05 3.44
N ASP A 275 11.92 -15.46 2.46
CA ASP A 275 13.11 -16.07 1.84
C ASP A 275 14.38 -15.81 2.64
N GLU A 276 15.10 -16.91 2.91
CA GLU A 276 16.44 -16.88 3.48
C GLU A 276 17.46 -16.44 2.42
N PHE A 277 18.48 -15.72 2.85
CA PHE A 277 19.59 -15.41 1.96
C PHE A 277 20.54 -16.61 1.78
N THR A 278 20.60 -17.14 0.58
CA THR A 278 21.29 -18.42 0.27
C THR A 278 22.79 -18.41 0.58
N ASP A 279 23.45 -17.24 0.45
CA ASP A 279 24.91 -17.13 0.69
C ASP A 279 25.26 -16.98 2.18
N ASN A 280 24.26 -16.72 3.03
CA ASN A 280 24.45 -16.62 4.47
C ASN A 280 23.16 -16.95 5.22
N PRO A 281 23.06 -18.15 5.85
CA PRO A 281 21.85 -18.61 6.51
C PRO A 281 21.45 -17.84 7.77
N GLU A 282 22.27 -16.92 8.26
CA GLU A 282 21.91 -16.03 9.37
C GLU A 282 21.16 -14.76 8.88
N LYS A 283 21.02 -14.60 7.56
CA LYS A 283 20.40 -13.44 6.92
C LYS A 283 19.17 -13.83 6.12
N ALA A 284 18.29 -12.86 5.92
CA ALA A 284 17.10 -12.96 5.09
C ALA A 284 16.87 -11.69 4.28
N TYR A 285 16.07 -11.81 3.23
CA TYR A 285 15.71 -10.67 2.38
C TYR A 285 14.64 -9.80 3.02
N ARG A 286 14.73 -8.51 2.73
CA ARG A 286 13.76 -7.50 3.12
C ARG A 286 13.55 -6.45 2.05
N ARG A 287 12.44 -5.71 2.14
CA ARG A 287 12.23 -4.44 1.43
C ARG A 287 12.38 -3.26 2.38
N VAL A 288 12.93 -2.17 1.85
CA VAL A 288 13.13 -0.92 2.61
C VAL A 288 12.62 0.26 1.80
N LEU A 289 11.80 1.07 2.44
CA LEU A 289 11.39 2.38 1.97
C LEU A 289 11.88 3.43 2.96
N GLN A 290 12.40 4.55 2.45
CA GLN A 290 12.91 5.63 3.28
C GLN A 290 12.28 6.97 2.88
N ALA A 291 12.05 7.84 3.87
CA ALA A 291 11.43 9.15 3.67
C ALA A 291 12.10 10.00 2.58
N LYS A 292 13.43 9.98 2.53
CA LYS A 292 14.22 10.82 1.60
C LYS A 292 14.34 10.27 0.18
N TYR A 293 14.05 8.97 -0.03
CA TYR A 293 14.28 8.31 -1.30
C TYR A 293 12.98 7.94 -2.00
N GLU A 294 12.96 8.06 -3.30
CA GLU A 294 11.86 7.64 -4.17
C GLU A 294 11.97 6.15 -4.58
N THR A 295 13.06 5.51 -4.15
CA THR A 295 13.48 4.15 -4.49
C THR A 295 12.95 3.11 -3.51
N ILE A 296 13.00 1.84 -3.91
CA ILE A 296 12.84 0.66 -3.04
C ILE A 296 14.19 -0.03 -2.92
N ALA A 297 14.62 -0.35 -1.69
CA ALA A 297 15.75 -1.24 -1.52
C ALA A 297 15.28 -2.69 -1.35
N ASN A 298 15.91 -3.59 -2.11
CA ASN A 298 16.04 -5.00 -1.78
C ASN A 298 17.38 -5.17 -1.05
N SER A 299 17.36 -5.71 0.13
CA SER A 299 18.58 -5.91 0.91
C SER A 299 18.47 -7.11 1.84
N VAL A 300 19.61 -7.55 2.35
CA VAL A 300 19.69 -8.67 3.28
C VAL A 300 20.19 -8.21 4.64
N ILE A 301 19.65 -8.79 5.70
CA ILE A 301 19.96 -8.41 7.06
C ILE A 301 19.89 -9.63 8.00
N SER A 302 20.42 -9.52 9.20
CA SER A 302 20.30 -10.55 10.24
C SER A 302 18.84 -10.89 10.54
N LYS A 303 18.54 -12.17 10.69
CA LYS A 303 17.24 -12.71 11.08
C LYS A 303 16.74 -12.20 12.44
N LEU A 304 17.62 -11.61 13.24
CA LEU A 304 17.31 -11.01 14.53
C LEU A 304 16.65 -9.63 14.45
N ALA A 305 16.73 -8.96 13.28
CA ALA A 305 16.04 -7.68 13.12
C ALA A 305 14.52 -7.86 13.26
N GLY A 306 13.84 -6.89 13.85
CA GLY A 306 12.38 -6.84 13.95
C GLY A 306 11.82 -5.91 12.88
N TYR A 307 11.01 -6.42 11.97
CA TYR A 307 10.38 -5.68 10.87
C TYR A 307 8.89 -5.97 10.74
N SER A 308 8.19 -5.09 10.05
CA SER A 308 6.80 -5.31 9.67
C SER A 308 6.65 -6.50 8.71
N VAL A 309 5.46 -7.09 8.72
CA VAL A 309 5.03 -8.10 7.76
C VAL A 309 3.78 -7.60 7.06
N ARG A 310 3.70 -7.81 5.75
CA ARG A 310 2.51 -7.68 4.92
C ARG A 310 2.16 -9.05 4.37
N CYS A 311 0.91 -9.47 4.50
CA CYS A 311 0.50 -10.71 3.86
C CYS A 311 0.07 -10.47 2.42
N VAL A 312 0.37 -11.43 1.56
CA VAL A 312 -0.10 -11.52 0.18
C VAL A 312 -0.93 -12.80 0.03
N LYS A 313 -1.97 -12.73 -0.81
CA LYS A 313 -2.87 -13.86 -1.05
C LYS A 313 -2.16 -14.96 -1.82
N ASP A 314 -2.45 -16.22 -1.45
CA ASP A 314 -1.96 -17.38 -2.17
C ASP A 314 -2.46 -17.34 -3.62
N SER A 315 -1.58 -17.61 -4.59
CA SER A 315 -1.99 -17.81 -5.99
C SER A 315 -2.73 -19.13 -6.14
N GLU A 316 -3.83 -19.12 -6.92
CA GLU A 316 -4.56 -20.33 -7.28
C GLU A 316 -3.72 -21.28 -8.14
#